data_bea953675c24c54ea7867cb9aa48ae27
#
_entry.id   bea953675c24c54ea7867cb9aa48ae27
#
_cell.length_a   1.000
_cell.length_b   1.000
_cell.length_c   1.000
_cell.angle_alpha   90.00
_cell.angle_beta   90.00
_cell.angle_gamma   90.00
#
_symmetry.space_group_name_H-M   'P 1'
#
loop_
_entity.id
_entity.type
_entity.pdbx_description
1 polymer ?
#
loop_
_entity_poly.entity_id
_entity_poly.type
_entity_poly.pdbx_seq_one_letter_code
_entity_poly.pdbx_strand_id
1 'polypeptide(L)'
;MNKFYFILLLCLFSSCRINKTNHVETCKTENDSTEQFYDQSEGMEILDTLGKVYGNEPHIAGLSLETPNCPDFIEGIYFDKATLVFQVTGDTVKARQILEKASGSKNFRLELMGGSNYSQTQLLAIQKELNKKMEESGYENIKRNVTGYGVGLRHIEIRLIVNTPEKQKEFREKIMDSPAFQFSGVTEPIINQKVGVNHINGIYIRPEYPVYSTAAEQVTFILNNYSGGTIECGERYYVTFEDEKGIWWELPMNTAFVSIAYVIQDKREREMRASLYPDVHPNKAGRYLYFYEVTINRKPVLMMAEFRLSDNEKEWKEAKRTPLPEGLLTMKQDNTHQTVGE
;
A
#
# COMPACT_ATOMS: atom_id res chain seq x y z
N MET A 1 5.45 8.34 -23.21
CA MET A 1 5.49 9.35 -22.12
C MET A 1 4.08 9.45 -21.55
N ASN A 2 3.74 8.59 -20.57
CA ASN A 2 2.45 8.64 -19.89
C ASN A 2 2.70 9.14 -18.47
N LYS A 3 2.22 10.33 -18.20
CA LYS A 3 2.22 10.93 -16.85
C LYS A 3 1.10 10.29 -16.05
N PHE A 4 1.46 9.46 -15.07
CA PHE A 4 0.52 8.98 -14.05
C PHE A 4 0.41 10.06 -12.95
N TYR A 5 -0.75 10.67 -12.86
CA TYR A 5 -1.10 11.53 -11.72
C TYR A 5 -1.63 10.65 -10.60
N PHE A 6 -0.94 10.67 -9.46
CA PHE A 6 -1.36 10.01 -8.23
C PHE A 6 -2.31 10.95 -7.47
N ILE A 7 -3.61 10.65 -7.49
CA ILE A 7 -4.59 11.30 -6.62
C ILE A 7 -4.50 10.60 -5.26
N LEU A 8 -4.04 11.33 -4.25
CA LEU A 8 -3.94 10.86 -2.87
C LEU A 8 -5.36 10.87 -2.25
N LEU A 9 -5.98 9.69 -2.20
CA LEU A 9 -7.24 9.48 -1.47
C LEU A 9 -6.90 9.26 0.01
N LEU A 10 -7.13 10.27 0.84
CA LEU A 10 -6.94 10.17 2.30
C LEU A 10 -8.06 9.29 2.89
N CYS A 11 -7.75 8.02 3.19
CA CYS A 11 -8.61 7.18 4.02
C CYS A 11 -8.34 7.47 5.51
N LEU A 12 -9.28 8.08 6.18
CA LEU A 12 -9.30 8.27 7.63
C LEU A 12 -9.51 6.94 8.33
N PHE A 13 -8.49 6.45 9.03
CA PHE A 13 -8.64 5.34 9.97
C PHE A 13 -9.10 5.86 11.33
N SER A 14 -10.33 5.55 11.68
CA SER A 14 -10.89 5.70 13.01
C SER A 14 -10.34 4.57 13.90
N SER A 15 -9.54 4.91 14.91
CA SER A 15 -9.05 3.96 15.92
C SER A 15 -10.08 3.75 17.01
N CYS A 16 -10.77 2.61 17.03
CA CYS A 16 -11.56 2.17 18.15
C CYS A 16 -10.67 1.59 19.25
N ARG A 17 -10.70 2.21 20.45
CA ARG A 17 -10.19 1.61 21.70
C ARG A 17 -11.19 0.57 22.20
N ILE A 18 -10.74 -0.66 22.37
CA ILE A 18 -11.53 -1.74 23.00
C ILE A 18 -11.37 -1.68 24.50
N ASN A 19 -12.45 -1.36 25.22
CA ASN A 19 -12.58 -1.65 26.66
C ASN A 19 -13.31 -2.99 26.83
N LYS A 20 -12.65 -3.93 27.53
CA LYS A 20 -13.24 -5.22 27.94
C LYS A 20 -14.24 -5.01 29.07
N THR A 21 -15.51 -5.29 28.86
CA THR A 21 -16.42 -5.81 29.88
C THR A 21 -17.48 -6.68 29.21
N ASN A 22 -17.66 -7.88 29.75
CA ASN A 22 -18.60 -8.90 29.31
C ASN A 22 -20.04 -8.46 29.50
N HIS A 23 -20.83 -8.40 28.42
CA HIS A 23 -22.28 -8.69 28.45
C HIS A 23 -22.69 -9.14 27.05
N VAL A 24 -23.30 -10.34 27.01
CA VAL A 24 -23.92 -10.90 25.81
C VAL A 24 -25.26 -10.17 25.61
N GLU A 25 -25.31 -9.27 24.64
CA GLU A 25 -26.57 -8.76 24.12
C GLU A 25 -26.63 -8.96 22.61
N THR A 26 -27.71 -9.53 22.18
CA THR A 26 -28.10 -9.79 20.80
C THR A 26 -28.05 -8.50 19.98
N CYS A 27 -27.08 -8.40 19.08
CA CYS A 27 -26.96 -7.30 18.15
C CYS A 27 -28.05 -7.37 17.07
N LYS A 28 -29.07 -6.52 17.17
CA LYS A 28 -29.90 -6.13 16.04
C LYS A 28 -29.04 -5.25 15.14
N THR A 29 -28.76 -5.70 13.92
CA THR A 29 -28.13 -4.91 12.86
C THR A 29 -29.11 -3.84 12.40
N GLU A 30 -29.02 -2.65 12.95
CA GLU A 30 -29.51 -1.43 12.30
C GLU A 30 -28.34 -0.80 11.55
N ASN A 31 -28.21 -1.12 10.26
CA ASN A 31 -27.44 -0.35 9.31
C ASN A 31 -28.26 0.90 8.96
N ASP A 32 -28.04 1.97 9.71
CA ASP A 32 -28.47 3.31 9.29
C ASP A 32 -27.28 4.25 9.40
N SER A 33 -26.30 4.06 8.52
CA SER A 33 -25.30 5.08 8.21
C SER A 33 -25.89 6.00 7.15
N THR A 34 -26.77 6.91 7.54
CA THR A 34 -27.07 8.10 6.76
C THR A 34 -25.77 8.91 6.71
N GLU A 35 -25.02 8.81 5.61
CA GLU A 35 -23.93 9.74 5.33
C GLU A 35 -24.53 11.14 5.32
N GLN A 36 -24.20 11.93 6.34
CA GLN A 36 -24.67 13.29 6.44
C GLN A 36 -23.83 14.15 5.48
N PHE A 37 -24.39 14.48 4.32
CA PHE A 37 -23.78 15.41 3.38
C PHE A 37 -23.78 16.81 3.96
N TYR A 38 -22.58 17.41 4.02
CA TYR A 38 -22.39 18.80 4.46
C TYR A 38 -22.22 19.69 3.23
N ASP A 39 -22.91 20.82 3.21
CA ASP A 39 -22.71 21.82 2.16
C ASP A 39 -21.37 22.53 2.38
N GLN A 40 -20.44 22.35 1.44
CA GLN A 40 -19.09 22.91 1.44
C GLN A 40 -18.92 24.01 0.38
N SER A 41 -19.98 24.42 -0.29
CA SER A 41 -19.93 25.33 -1.44
C SER A 41 -19.25 26.65 -1.12
N GLU A 42 -19.54 27.27 0.03
CA GLU A 42 -18.91 28.53 0.45
C GLU A 42 -17.40 28.38 0.68
N GLY A 43 -16.98 27.28 1.31
CA GLY A 43 -15.57 26.99 1.50
C GLY A 43 -14.83 26.75 0.18
N MET A 44 -15.48 26.12 -0.80
CA MET A 44 -14.92 25.95 -2.14
C MET A 44 -14.78 27.28 -2.88
N GLU A 45 -15.75 28.20 -2.77
CA GLU A 45 -15.65 29.55 -3.35
C GLU A 45 -14.48 30.35 -2.76
N ILE A 46 -14.25 30.21 -1.44
CA ILE A 46 -13.09 30.79 -0.76
C ILE A 46 -11.79 30.25 -1.35
N LEU A 47 -11.69 28.92 -1.50
CA LEU A 47 -10.50 28.27 -2.07
C LEU A 47 -10.26 28.66 -3.53
N ASP A 48 -11.30 28.74 -4.35
CA ASP A 48 -11.20 29.19 -5.74
C ASP A 48 -10.73 30.66 -5.86
N THR A 49 -11.21 31.51 -4.95
CA THR A 49 -10.79 32.91 -4.89
C THR A 49 -9.32 33.02 -4.51
N LEU A 50 -8.90 32.32 -3.48
CA LEU A 50 -7.49 32.27 -3.04
C LEU A 50 -6.59 31.67 -4.13
N GLY A 51 -7.04 30.64 -4.82
CA GLY A 51 -6.32 30.04 -5.94
C GLY A 51 -6.03 31.04 -7.04
N LYS A 52 -7.03 31.86 -7.40
CA LYS A 52 -6.87 32.95 -8.38
C LYS A 52 -5.91 34.04 -7.89
N VAL A 53 -6.04 34.46 -6.63
CA VAL A 53 -5.19 35.49 -6.02
C VAL A 53 -3.73 35.08 -5.95
N TYR A 54 -3.48 33.81 -5.61
CA TYR A 54 -2.12 33.27 -5.48
C TYR A 54 -1.56 32.66 -6.77
N GLY A 55 -2.34 32.70 -7.86
CA GLY A 55 -1.86 32.33 -9.20
C GLY A 55 -1.84 30.85 -9.49
N ASN A 56 -2.87 30.13 -9.08
CA ASN A 56 -3.09 28.74 -9.52
C ASN A 56 -3.13 28.66 -11.05
N GLU A 57 -2.68 27.54 -11.58
CA GLU A 57 -2.93 27.22 -12.99
C GLU A 57 -4.45 27.05 -13.24
N PRO A 58 -4.96 27.49 -14.42
CA PRO A 58 -6.41 27.58 -14.69
C PRO A 58 -7.19 26.27 -14.56
N HIS A 59 -6.51 25.12 -14.64
CA HIS A 59 -7.13 23.80 -14.53
C HIS A 59 -7.16 23.23 -13.10
N ILE A 60 -6.58 23.95 -12.12
CA ILE A 60 -6.57 23.53 -10.72
C ILE A 60 -7.72 24.24 -10.00
N ALA A 61 -8.71 23.45 -9.55
CA ALA A 61 -9.79 23.96 -8.70
C ALA A 61 -9.30 24.15 -7.26
N GLY A 62 -9.82 25.17 -6.59
CA GLY A 62 -9.46 25.51 -5.22
C GLY A 62 -8.10 26.18 -5.09
N LEU A 63 -7.44 26.01 -3.94
CA LEU A 63 -6.10 26.52 -3.65
C LEU A 63 -5.08 25.38 -3.65
N SER A 64 -4.08 25.44 -4.53
CA SER A 64 -2.92 24.56 -4.48
C SER A 64 -1.82 25.18 -3.61
N LEU A 65 -1.31 24.38 -2.65
CA LEU A 65 -0.16 24.77 -1.83
C LEU A 65 1.16 24.82 -2.64
N GLU A 66 1.18 24.26 -3.84
CA GLU A 66 2.32 24.29 -4.77
C GLU A 66 2.42 25.61 -5.56
N THR A 67 1.41 26.46 -5.43
CA THR A 67 1.37 27.75 -6.14
C THR A 67 2.48 28.65 -5.65
N PRO A 68 3.29 29.27 -6.54
CA PRO A 68 4.48 30.06 -6.16
C PRO A 68 4.22 31.20 -5.18
N ASN A 69 3.01 31.75 -5.19
CA ASN A 69 2.62 32.87 -4.32
C ASN A 69 1.76 32.43 -3.13
N CYS A 70 1.61 31.11 -2.90
CA CYS A 70 0.90 30.62 -1.72
C CYS A 70 1.67 31.03 -0.45
N PRO A 71 0.98 31.60 0.56
CA PRO A 71 1.65 32.02 1.78
C PRO A 71 2.30 30.83 2.52
N ASP A 72 3.57 30.98 2.90
CA ASP A 72 4.37 29.92 3.57
C ASP A 72 3.81 29.50 4.94
N PHE A 73 2.92 30.30 5.52
CA PHE A 73 2.30 29.95 6.81
C PHE A 73 1.14 28.95 6.66
N ILE A 74 0.67 28.63 5.44
CA ILE A 74 -0.38 27.64 5.23
C ILE A 74 0.28 26.26 5.13
N GLU A 75 -0.04 25.37 6.08
CA GLU A 75 0.51 24.02 6.16
C GLU A 75 -0.45 22.95 5.64
N GLY A 76 -1.76 23.25 5.66
CA GLY A 76 -2.78 22.32 5.22
C GLY A 76 -4.14 23.00 5.10
N ILE A 77 -5.03 22.34 4.34
CA ILE A 77 -6.40 22.77 4.10
C ILE A 77 -7.31 21.57 4.13
N TYR A 78 -8.38 21.63 4.90
CA TYR A 78 -9.38 20.58 4.95
C TYR A 78 -10.76 21.10 5.33
N PHE A 79 -11.78 20.28 5.20
CA PHE A 79 -13.13 20.57 5.66
C PHE A 79 -13.43 19.77 6.95
N ASP A 80 -13.83 20.49 8.00
CA ASP A 80 -14.46 19.89 9.17
C ASP A 80 -15.98 20.09 9.00
N LYS A 81 -16.64 19.05 8.48
CA LYS A 81 -18.02 19.11 8.02
C LYS A 81 -18.21 20.16 6.92
N ALA A 82 -18.98 21.24 7.19
CA ALA A 82 -19.15 22.35 6.27
C ALA A 82 -18.06 23.45 6.41
N THR A 83 -17.29 23.42 7.50
CA THR A 83 -16.34 24.51 7.82
C THR A 83 -15.00 24.29 7.15
N LEU A 84 -14.58 25.26 6.33
CA LEU A 84 -13.23 25.30 5.79
C LEU A 84 -12.22 25.60 6.89
N VAL A 85 -11.16 24.81 7.00
CA VAL A 85 -10.10 24.95 8.00
C VAL A 85 -8.76 25.10 7.31
N PHE A 86 -8.04 26.17 7.65
CA PHE A 86 -6.64 26.34 7.30
C PHE A 86 -5.76 25.97 8.48
N GLN A 87 -4.89 25.03 8.29
CA GLN A 87 -3.81 24.73 9.22
C GLN A 87 -2.66 25.71 8.96
N VAL A 88 -2.32 26.48 9.98
CA VAL A 88 -1.36 27.59 9.81
C VAL A 88 -0.26 27.52 10.88
N THR A 89 0.91 28.09 10.54
CA THR A 89 2.03 28.28 11.45
C THR A 89 2.22 29.75 11.80
N GLY A 90 2.89 30.03 12.90
CA GLY A 90 3.23 31.38 13.32
C GLY A 90 2.05 32.16 13.91
N ASP A 91 1.96 33.44 13.55
CA ASP A 91 0.96 34.37 14.08
C ASP A 91 -0.42 34.18 13.41
N THR A 92 -1.34 33.57 14.13
CA THR A 92 -2.71 33.29 13.65
C THR A 92 -3.52 34.55 13.37
N VAL A 93 -3.24 35.67 14.08
CA VAL A 93 -3.94 36.95 13.85
C VAL A 93 -3.52 37.54 12.50
N LYS A 94 -2.23 37.55 12.22
CA LYS A 94 -1.68 37.98 10.96
C LYS A 94 -2.12 37.08 9.79
N ALA A 95 -2.07 35.78 9.99
CA ALA A 95 -2.54 34.78 9.01
C ALA A 95 -4.01 35.02 8.65
N ARG A 96 -4.88 35.23 9.66
CA ARG A 96 -6.29 35.52 9.46
C ARG A 96 -6.49 36.79 8.63
N GLN A 97 -5.82 37.90 8.98
CA GLN A 97 -5.91 39.16 8.22
C GLN A 97 -5.53 39.01 6.74
N ILE A 98 -4.46 38.25 6.47
CA ILE A 98 -4.00 38.00 5.10
C ILE A 98 -5.04 37.20 4.32
N LEU A 99 -5.56 36.10 4.90
CA LEU A 99 -6.54 35.21 4.25
C LEU A 99 -7.90 35.93 4.05
N GLU A 100 -8.39 36.67 5.05
CA GLU A 100 -9.62 37.45 4.93
C GLU A 100 -9.50 38.50 3.83
N LYS A 101 -8.37 39.22 3.75
CA LYS A 101 -8.13 40.20 2.69
C LYS A 101 -8.05 39.58 1.31
N ALA A 102 -7.41 38.38 1.19
CA ALA A 102 -7.22 37.73 -0.09
C ALA A 102 -8.49 37.02 -0.59
N SER A 103 -9.27 36.41 0.31
CA SER A 103 -10.50 35.69 -0.04
C SER A 103 -11.75 36.59 -0.08
N GLY A 104 -11.73 37.75 0.60
CA GLY A 104 -12.91 38.57 0.83
C GLY A 104 -13.94 37.98 1.80
N SER A 105 -13.62 36.85 2.46
CA SER A 105 -14.50 36.13 3.39
C SER A 105 -13.85 35.95 4.77
N LYS A 106 -14.73 35.84 5.79
CA LYS A 106 -14.34 35.49 7.17
C LYS A 106 -14.78 34.08 7.58
N ASN A 107 -15.48 33.36 6.70
CA ASN A 107 -16.14 32.11 6.98
C ASN A 107 -15.20 30.90 6.85
N PHE A 108 -14.11 30.94 7.61
CA PHE A 108 -13.17 29.83 7.74
C PHE A 108 -12.58 29.79 9.15
N ARG A 109 -12.08 28.65 9.55
CA ARG A 109 -11.37 28.46 10.83
C ARG A 109 -9.87 28.37 10.59
N LEU A 110 -9.09 28.92 11.53
CA LEU A 110 -7.65 28.67 11.60
C LEU A 110 -7.37 27.65 12.69
N GLU A 111 -6.47 26.73 12.41
CA GLU A 111 -5.92 25.79 13.36
C GLU A 111 -4.41 26.01 13.44
N LEU A 112 -3.93 26.42 14.60
CA LEU A 112 -2.50 26.63 14.81
C LEU A 112 -1.78 25.29 14.87
N MET A 113 -0.88 25.06 13.92
CA MET A 113 -0.03 23.88 13.90
C MET A 113 1.22 24.15 14.75
N GLY A 114 1.44 23.31 15.76
CA GLY A 114 2.65 23.42 16.59
C GLY A 114 3.88 23.00 15.81
N GLY A 115 4.86 23.87 15.72
CA GLY A 115 6.28 23.61 15.47
C GLY A 115 6.70 22.60 14.41
N SER A 116 6.34 22.81 13.13
CA SER A 116 7.14 22.24 12.04
C SER A 116 8.39 23.09 11.82
N ASN A 117 9.54 22.46 11.58
CA ASN A 117 10.74 23.17 11.15
C ASN A 117 10.72 23.54 9.66
N TYR A 118 9.69 23.09 8.91
CA TYR A 118 9.55 23.27 7.47
C TYR A 118 8.15 23.72 7.10
N SER A 119 8.05 24.71 6.20
CA SER A 119 6.80 25.03 5.53
C SER A 119 6.46 23.99 4.47
N GLN A 120 5.19 23.94 4.06
CA GLN A 120 4.74 23.06 2.98
C GLN A 120 5.52 23.30 1.69
N THR A 121 5.77 24.58 1.34
CA THR A 121 6.57 24.95 0.17
C THR A 121 8.01 24.40 0.25
N GLN A 122 8.63 24.44 1.43
CA GLN A 122 9.96 23.85 1.63
C GLN A 122 9.94 22.33 1.48
N LEU A 123 8.93 21.64 2.04
CA LEU A 123 8.78 20.21 1.90
C LEU A 123 8.59 19.80 0.43
N LEU A 124 7.77 20.52 -0.33
CA LEU A 124 7.58 20.29 -1.76
C LEU A 124 8.86 20.50 -2.57
N ALA A 125 9.67 21.50 -2.22
CA ALA A 125 10.98 21.71 -2.85
C ALA A 125 11.94 20.54 -2.58
N ILE A 126 11.98 20.06 -1.32
CA ILE A 126 12.79 18.87 -0.94
C ILE A 126 12.29 17.63 -1.67
N GLN A 127 10.96 17.41 -1.76
CA GLN A 127 10.39 16.29 -2.50
C GLN A 127 10.76 16.34 -3.99
N LYS A 128 10.72 17.51 -4.61
CA LYS A 128 11.11 17.69 -6.02
C LYS A 128 12.57 17.31 -6.25
N GLU A 129 13.45 17.67 -5.34
CA GLU A 129 14.86 17.24 -5.38
C GLU A 129 14.99 15.72 -5.18
N LEU A 130 14.28 15.16 -4.22
CA LEU A 130 14.25 13.71 -4.00
C LEU A 130 13.76 12.95 -5.24
N ASN A 131 12.68 13.42 -5.90
CA ASN A 131 12.20 12.83 -7.15
C ASN A 131 13.31 12.74 -8.19
N LYS A 132 14.06 13.83 -8.37
CA LYS A 132 15.20 13.87 -9.31
C LYS A 132 16.27 12.83 -8.92
N LYS A 133 16.60 12.72 -7.63
CA LYS A 133 17.58 11.75 -7.13
C LYS A 133 17.12 10.30 -7.32
N MET A 134 15.85 10.04 -7.14
CA MET A 134 15.26 8.70 -7.35
C MET A 134 15.23 8.29 -8.83
N GLU A 135 15.17 9.25 -9.76
CA GLU A 135 15.21 9.01 -11.20
C GLU A 135 16.64 8.86 -11.76
N GLU A 136 17.68 9.39 -11.08
CA GLU A 136 19.07 9.22 -11.48
C GLU A 136 19.45 7.73 -11.49
N SER A 137 20.33 7.30 -12.40
CA SER A 137 20.85 5.92 -12.43
C SER A 137 21.78 5.64 -11.24
N GLY A 138 21.82 4.41 -10.78
CA GLY A 138 22.67 3.96 -9.68
C GLY A 138 21.89 3.75 -8.37
N TYR A 139 22.52 3.00 -7.47
CA TYR A 139 21.97 2.65 -6.16
C TYR A 139 20.60 1.93 -6.21
N GLU A 140 20.39 1.09 -7.23
CA GLU A 140 19.11 0.43 -7.48
C GLU A 140 18.65 -0.44 -6.30
N ASN A 141 19.58 -1.09 -5.60
CA ASN A 141 19.30 -1.87 -4.39
C ASN A 141 18.73 -1.00 -3.26
N ILE A 142 19.20 0.26 -3.11
CA ILE A 142 18.68 1.19 -2.10
C ILE A 142 17.31 1.69 -2.52
N LYS A 143 17.13 2.04 -3.79
CA LYS A 143 15.86 2.50 -4.35
C LYS A 143 14.79 1.41 -4.30
N ARG A 144 15.15 0.16 -4.53
CA ARG A 144 14.23 -0.99 -4.38
C ARG A 144 13.75 -1.20 -2.94
N ASN A 145 14.51 -0.72 -1.94
CA ASN A 145 14.04 -0.71 -0.55
C ASN A 145 12.95 0.34 -0.30
N VAL A 146 12.78 1.33 -1.18
CA VAL A 146 11.77 2.39 -1.05
C VAL A 146 10.46 1.95 -1.71
N THR A 147 9.41 1.80 -0.91
CA THR A 147 8.07 1.44 -1.40
C THR A 147 7.22 2.65 -1.76
N GLY A 148 7.60 3.82 -1.28
CA GLY A 148 6.95 5.09 -1.56
C GLY A 148 7.50 6.20 -0.70
N TYR A 149 7.29 7.43 -1.15
CA TYR A 149 7.63 8.62 -0.37
C TYR A 149 6.69 9.77 -0.76
N GLY A 150 6.52 10.71 0.15
CA GLY A 150 5.63 11.85 -0.09
C GLY A 150 5.68 12.89 1.03
N VAL A 151 5.15 14.07 0.72
CA VAL A 151 5.01 15.15 1.69
C VAL A 151 3.88 14.82 2.66
N GLY A 152 4.23 14.75 3.93
CA GLY A 152 3.30 14.75 5.05
C GLY A 152 3.05 16.18 5.55
N LEU A 153 2.38 16.30 6.69
CA LEU A 153 2.07 17.62 7.27
C LEU A 153 3.34 18.40 7.70
N ARG A 154 4.40 17.71 8.12
CA ARG A 154 5.59 18.34 8.75
C ARG A 154 6.91 17.76 8.32
N HIS A 155 6.89 16.73 7.51
CA HIS A 155 8.05 15.95 7.09
C HIS A 155 7.79 15.33 5.75
N ILE A 156 8.83 14.76 5.15
CA ILE A 156 8.71 13.86 4.02
C ILE A 156 8.79 12.45 4.59
N GLU A 157 7.69 11.71 4.44
CA GLU A 157 7.65 10.30 4.80
C GLU A 157 8.36 9.48 3.72
N ILE A 158 9.28 8.61 4.12
CA ILE A 158 9.96 7.65 3.25
C ILE A 158 9.65 6.26 3.80
N ARG A 159 8.94 5.44 3.01
CA ARG A 159 8.58 4.08 3.39
C ARG A 159 9.59 3.11 2.83
N LEU A 160 10.19 2.33 3.73
CA LEU A 160 11.18 1.31 3.40
C LEU A 160 10.59 -0.10 3.61
N ILE A 161 11.02 -1.07 2.81
CA ILE A 161 10.75 -2.50 3.05
C ILE A 161 11.44 -2.91 4.36
N VAL A 162 12.72 -2.61 4.47
CA VAL A 162 13.54 -2.83 5.68
C VAL A 162 13.99 -1.46 6.20
N ASN A 163 13.50 -1.09 7.39
CA ASN A 163 13.69 0.22 8.00
C ASN A 163 14.63 0.15 9.23
N THR A 164 15.83 -0.39 9.04
CA THR A 164 16.86 -0.39 10.10
C THR A 164 17.67 0.91 10.07
N PRO A 165 18.36 1.27 11.18
CA PRO A 165 19.26 2.43 11.21
C PRO A 165 20.31 2.42 10.10
N GLU A 166 20.84 1.23 9.74
CA GLU A 166 21.81 1.06 8.67
C GLU A 166 21.21 1.38 7.30
N LYS A 167 19.96 0.93 7.02
CA LYS A 167 19.26 1.21 5.77
C LYS A 167 18.87 2.68 5.65
N GLN A 168 18.46 3.32 6.74
CA GLN A 168 18.23 4.76 6.77
C GLN A 168 19.52 5.54 6.49
N LYS A 169 20.64 5.15 7.12
CA LYS A 169 21.94 5.76 6.89
C LYS A 169 22.40 5.59 5.43
N GLU A 170 22.26 4.37 4.89
CA GLU A 170 22.59 4.08 3.50
C GLU A 170 21.80 4.98 2.52
N PHE A 171 20.49 5.15 2.75
CA PHE A 171 19.64 6.04 1.97
C PHE A 171 20.13 7.50 2.05
N ARG A 172 20.38 8.00 3.28
CA ARG A 172 20.85 9.38 3.49
C ARG A 172 22.19 9.67 2.81
N GLU A 173 23.14 8.75 2.89
CA GLU A 173 24.48 8.92 2.32
C GLU A 173 24.52 8.80 0.80
N LYS A 174 23.67 7.97 0.22
CA LYS A 174 23.76 7.58 -1.20
C LYS A 174 22.68 8.21 -2.09
N ILE A 175 21.50 8.46 -1.55
CA ILE A 175 20.39 9.05 -2.30
C ILE A 175 20.28 10.54 -1.98
N MET A 176 19.90 10.87 -0.77
CA MET A 176 19.73 12.25 -0.32
C MET A 176 19.62 12.31 1.20
N ASP A 177 20.28 13.29 1.83
CA ASP A 177 20.08 13.60 3.25
C ASP A 177 19.24 14.85 3.43
N SER A 178 18.28 14.77 4.35
CA SER A 178 17.50 15.91 4.79
C SER A 178 16.96 15.66 6.21
N PRO A 179 17.05 16.68 7.11
CA PRO A 179 16.40 16.60 8.42
C PRO A 179 14.87 16.49 8.34
N ALA A 180 14.28 16.83 7.18
CA ALA A 180 12.85 16.70 6.94
C ALA A 180 12.38 15.24 6.73
N PHE A 181 13.30 14.27 6.58
CA PHE A 181 12.95 12.88 6.32
C PHE A 181 12.56 12.14 7.59
N GLN A 182 11.39 11.52 7.54
CA GLN A 182 10.91 10.54 8.51
C GLN A 182 10.77 9.19 7.81
N PHE A 183 11.42 8.16 8.38
CA PHE A 183 11.38 6.82 7.80
C PHE A 183 10.36 5.94 8.51
N SER A 184 9.64 5.14 7.74
CA SER A 184 8.72 4.10 8.21
C SER A 184 8.99 2.78 7.50
N GLY A 185 8.49 1.68 8.03
CA GLY A 185 8.67 0.33 7.49
C GLY A 185 9.01 -0.69 8.56
N VAL A 186 9.42 -1.90 8.16
CA VAL A 186 9.71 -3.00 9.08
C VAL A 186 11.07 -2.76 9.76
N THR A 187 11.03 -2.55 11.08
CA THR A 187 12.23 -2.31 11.92
C THR A 187 12.75 -3.60 12.54
N GLU A 188 11.85 -4.55 12.85
CA GLU A 188 12.15 -5.81 13.51
C GLU A 188 11.41 -6.96 12.83
N PRO A 189 11.98 -8.18 12.83
CA PRO A 189 11.30 -9.35 12.31
C PRO A 189 9.97 -9.62 13.02
N ILE A 190 8.94 -10.00 12.25
CA ILE A 190 7.59 -10.28 12.74
C ILE A 190 7.35 -11.79 12.69
N ILE A 191 6.97 -12.39 13.82
CA ILE A 191 6.61 -13.81 13.87
C ILE A 191 5.23 -13.98 13.20
N ASN A 192 5.17 -14.87 12.22
CA ASN A 192 3.90 -15.24 11.61
C ASN A 192 3.11 -16.20 12.51
N GLN A 193 1.87 -15.82 12.81
CA GLN A 193 0.92 -16.63 13.57
C GLN A 193 -0.28 -17.11 12.72
N LYS A 194 -0.28 -16.77 11.43
CA LYS A 194 -1.40 -17.10 10.53
C LYS A 194 -1.20 -18.50 9.97
N VAL A 195 -2.32 -19.19 9.82
CA VAL A 195 -2.40 -20.52 9.19
C VAL A 195 -3.36 -20.42 8.02
N GLY A 196 -2.95 -20.93 6.88
CA GLY A 196 -3.79 -21.01 5.67
C GLY A 196 -4.04 -22.45 5.28
N VAL A 197 -4.81 -22.62 4.21
CA VAL A 197 -5.07 -23.92 3.57
C VAL A 197 -4.56 -23.90 2.13
N ASN A 198 -4.02 -25.02 1.64
CA ASN A 198 -3.59 -25.10 0.25
C ASN A 198 -4.71 -25.56 -0.69
N HIS A 199 -5.76 -26.17 -0.13
CA HIS A 199 -6.91 -26.67 -0.85
C HIS A 199 -8.20 -26.53 -0.04
N ILE A 200 -9.26 -26.07 -0.68
CA ILE A 200 -10.61 -26.01 -0.12
C ILE A 200 -11.66 -26.03 -1.25
N ASN A 201 -12.62 -26.94 -1.17
CA ASN A 201 -13.79 -27.00 -2.08
C ASN A 201 -13.41 -26.89 -3.59
N GLY A 202 -12.39 -27.61 -4.04
CA GLY A 202 -11.93 -27.56 -5.43
C GLY A 202 -11.06 -26.35 -5.79
N ILE A 203 -10.77 -25.46 -4.85
CA ILE A 203 -9.85 -24.35 -5.02
C ILE A 203 -8.49 -24.78 -4.46
N TYR A 204 -7.44 -24.59 -5.25
CA TYR A 204 -6.10 -25.06 -4.92
C TYR A 204 -5.03 -24.04 -5.31
N ILE A 205 -4.08 -23.79 -4.40
CA ILE A 205 -2.94 -22.92 -4.64
C ILE A 205 -1.63 -23.70 -4.57
N ARG A 206 -0.73 -23.46 -5.51
CA ARG A 206 0.57 -24.14 -5.58
C ARG A 206 1.64 -23.21 -6.15
N PRO A 207 2.92 -23.38 -5.79
CA PRO A 207 4.01 -22.74 -6.51
C PRO A 207 4.12 -23.35 -7.92
N GLU A 208 4.58 -22.57 -8.89
CA GLU A 208 4.84 -23.07 -10.23
C GLU A 208 5.95 -24.13 -10.22
N TYR A 209 7.01 -23.87 -9.46
CA TYR A 209 8.08 -24.82 -9.16
C TYR A 209 8.22 -25.00 -7.65
N PRO A 210 8.57 -26.17 -7.15
CA PRO A 210 8.69 -26.42 -5.71
C PRO A 210 9.95 -25.77 -5.10
N VAL A 211 10.97 -25.47 -5.94
CA VAL A 211 12.25 -24.91 -5.51
C VAL A 211 12.67 -23.80 -6.45
N TYR A 212 13.18 -22.69 -5.88
CA TYR A 212 13.74 -21.56 -6.59
C TYR A 212 15.12 -21.20 -6.01
N SER A 213 15.86 -20.35 -6.73
CA SER A 213 17.12 -19.78 -6.24
C SER A 213 16.89 -18.83 -5.07
N THR A 214 17.82 -18.78 -4.10
CA THR A 214 17.85 -17.71 -3.06
C THR A 214 18.00 -16.32 -3.66
N ALA A 215 18.54 -16.21 -4.87
CA ALA A 215 18.64 -14.95 -5.62
C ALA A 215 17.38 -14.64 -6.49
N ALA A 216 16.33 -15.45 -6.42
CA ALA A 216 15.12 -15.20 -7.20
C ALA A 216 14.45 -13.90 -6.77
N GLU A 217 14.22 -13.00 -7.72
CA GLU A 217 13.49 -11.74 -7.47
C GLU A 217 11.99 -12.00 -7.27
N GLN A 218 11.45 -12.99 -7.96
CA GLN A 218 10.03 -13.35 -7.93
C GLN A 218 9.83 -14.86 -7.95
N VAL A 219 8.74 -15.29 -7.31
CA VAL A 219 8.22 -16.66 -7.34
C VAL A 219 6.81 -16.62 -7.88
N THR A 220 6.47 -17.56 -8.79
CA THR A 220 5.15 -17.67 -9.40
C THR A 220 4.32 -18.71 -8.66
N PHE A 221 3.07 -18.39 -8.38
CA PHE A 221 2.05 -19.27 -7.82
C PHE A 221 0.88 -19.38 -8.77
N ILE A 222 0.19 -20.51 -8.74
CA ILE A 222 -0.96 -20.81 -9.58
C ILE A 222 -2.13 -21.13 -8.68
N LEU A 223 -3.18 -20.32 -8.76
CA LEU A 223 -4.47 -20.52 -8.12
C LEU A 223 -5.41 -21.16 -9.12
N ASN A 224 -5.90 -22.35 -8.81
CA ASN A 224 -6.84 -23.12 -9.64
C ASN A 224 -8.22 -23.07 -9.00
N ASN A 225 -9.26 -22.78 -9.78
CA ASN A 225 -10.64 -22.84 -9.34
C ASN A 225 -11.39 -23.96 -10.07
N TYR A 226 -11.76 -25.00 -9.36
CA TYR A 226 -12.62 -26.12 -9.78
C TYR A 226 -13.78 -26.27 -8.81
N SER A 227 -14.26 -25.19 -8.21
CA SER A 227 -15.30 -25.22 -7.18
C SER A 227 -16.74 -25.32 -7.71
N GLY A 228 -16.92 -25.27 -9.03
CA GLY A 228 -18.24 -25.17 -9.66
C GLY A 228 -18.84 -23.76 -9.62
N GLY A 229 -18.12 -22.77 -9.09
CA GLY A 229 -18.56 -21.38 -8.96
C GLY A 229 -17.44 -20.39 -9.23
N THR A 230 -17.73 -19.11 -9.03
CA THR A 230 -16.72 -18.04 -9.11
C THR A 230 -16.08 -17.76 -7.77
N ILE A 231 -14.81 -17.36 -7.78
CA ILE A 231 -14.10 -16.84 -6.61
C ILE A 231 -13.53 -15.44 -6.92
N GLU A 232 -13.37 -14.63 -5.89
CA GLU A 232 -12.78 -13.31 -6.01
C GLU A 232 -11.44 -13.26 -5.26
N CYS A 233 -10.50 -12.46 -5.75
CA CYS A 233 -9.20 -12.24 -5.12
C CYS A 233 -8.66 -10.87 -5.48
N GLY A 234 -7.68 -10.36 -4.70
CA GLY A 234 -6.99 -9.09 -4.96
C GLY A 234 -5.55 -9.29 -5.41
N GLU A 235 -4.72 -8.29 -5.12
CA GLU A 235 -3.25 -8.36 -5.33
C GLU A 235 -2.49 -8.66 -4.03
N ARG A 236 -3.15 -8.56 -2.87
CA ARG A 236 -2.48 -8.64 -1.57
C ARG A 236 -2.04 -10.06 -1.24
N TYR A 237 -0.77 -10.19 -0.93
CA TYR A 237 -0.15 -11.43 -0.46
C TYR A 237 0.87 -11.13 0.65
N TYR A 238 1.40 -12.16 1.29
CA TYR A 238 2.61 -12.09 2.10
C TYR A 238 3.35 -13.42 2.06
N VAL A 239 4.65 -13.37 2.37
CA VAL A 239 5.55 -14.52 2.38
C VAL A 239 6.16 -14.65 3.76
N THR A 240 6.36 -15.90 4.20
CA THR A 240 7.08 -16.19 5.43
C THR A 240 8.21 -17.19 5.17
N PHE A 241 9.22 -17.18 6.03
CA PHE A 241 10.31 -18.14 6.00
C PHE A 241 10.44 -18.85 7.35
N GLU A 242 10.90 -20.10 7.34
CA GLU A 242 11.16 -20.90 8.52
C GLU A 242 12.62 -20.74 8.94
N ASP A 243 12.88 -20.41 10.20
CA ASP A 243 14.23 -20.38 10.75
C ASP A 243 14.71 -21.78 11.20
N GLU A 244 15.96 -21.86 11.63
CA GLU A 244 16.59 -23.10 12.11
C GLU A 244 15.91 -23.72 13.35
N LYS A 245 15.07 -22.93 14.05
CA LYS A 245 14.29 -23.36 15.23
C LYS A 245 12.86 -23.76 14.88
N GLY A 246 12.48 -23.71 13.59
CA GLY A 246 11.13 -23.97 13.13
C GLY A 246 10.15 -22.83 13.37
N ILE A 247 10.65 -21.62 13.64
CA ILE A 247 9.82 -20.42 13.81
C ILE A 247 9.61 -19.78 12.45
N TRP A 248 8.35 -19.44 12.14
CA TRP A 248 7.98 -18.77 10.91
C TRP A 248 7.99 -17.26 11.09
N TRP A 249 8.73 -16.57 10.24
CA TRP A 249 8.89 -15.12 10.24
C TRP A 249 8.31 -14.51 8.98
N GLU A 250 7.65 -13.37 9.08
CA GLU A 250 7.22 -12.62 7.90
C GLU A 250 8.43 -12.08 7.14
N LEU A 251 8.46 -12.28 5.82
CA LEU A 251 9.47 -11.70 4.96
C LEU A 251 9.17 -10.22 4.76
N PRO A 252 10.13 -9.30 5.03
CA PRO A 252 9.93 -7.89 4.73
C PRO A 252 9.64 -7.68 3.24
N MET A 253 8.56 -6.95 2.93
CA MET A 253 8.13 -6.76 1.55
C MET A 253 7.33 -5.47 1.36
N ASN A 254 7.12 -5.08 0.12
CA ASN A 254 6.21 -3.97 -0.17
C ASN A 254 4.76 -4.38 0.16
N THR A 255 4.12 -3.62 1.05
CA THR A 255 2.73 -3.83 1.46
C THR A 255 1.75 -2.88 0.78
N ALA A 256 2.22 -2.01 -0.12
CA ALA A 256 1.37 -1.14 -0.92
C ALA A 256 0.86 -1.89 -2.15
N PHE A 257 -0.39 -2.35 -2.09
CA PHE A 257 -1.06 -3.02 -3.19
C PHE A 257 -2.14 -2.13 -3.79
N VAL A 258 -2.35 -2.27 -5.10
CA VAL A 258 -3.49 -1.65 -5.76
C VAL A 258 -4.79 -2.35 -5.36
N SER A 259 -5.85 -1.57 -5.15
CA SER A 259 -7.16 -2.12 -4.79
C SER A 259 -7.89 -2.58 -6.05
N ILE A 260 -7.53 -3.77 -6.54
CA ILE A 260 -8.15 -4.41 -7.70
C ILE A 260 -8.75 -5.74 -7.25
N ALA A 261 -9.97 -6.04 -7.71
CA ALA A 261 -10.61 -7.33 -7.54
C ALA A 261 -10.61 -8.10 -8.87
N TYR A 262 -10.22 -9.36 -8.81
CA TYR A 262 -10.28 -10.30 -9.92
C TYR A 262 -11.31 -11.36 -9.64
N VAL A 263 -12.06 -11.73 -10.67
CA VAL A 263 -13.02 -12.83 -10.62
C VAL A 263 -12.45 -14.01 -11.41
N ILE A 264 -12.27 -15.14 -10.76
CA ILE A 264 -11.80 -16.38 -11.38
C ILE A 264 -12.99 -17.33 -11.49
N GLN A 265 -13.37 -17.60 -12.73
CA GLN A 265 -14.48 -18.52 -13.03
C GLN A 265 -14.09 -19.97 -12.77
N ASP A 266 -15.10 -20.85 -12.66
CA ASP A 266 -14.87 -22.28 -12.57
C ASP A 266 -14.02 -22.81 -13.73
N LYS A 267 -13.16 -23.79 -13.44
CA LYS A 267 -12.22 -24.41 -14.39
C LYS A 267 -11.19 -23.45 -14.99
N ARG A 268 -10.92 -22.33 -14.30
CA ARG A 268 -9.88 -21.36 -14.67
C ARG A 268 -8.77 -21.33 -13.65
N GLU A 269 -7.62 -20.89 -14.11
CA GLU A 269 -6.46 -20.65 -13.27
C GLU A 269 -5.98 -19.20 -13.40
N ARG A 270 -5.31 -18.72 -12.36
CA ARG A 270 -4.67 -17.42 -12.31
C ARG A 270 -3.23 -17.57 -11.82
N GLU A 271 -2.30 -17.00 -12.56
CA GLU A 271 -0.92 -16.82 -12.11
C GLU A 271 -0.81 -15.59 -11.21
N MET A 272 -0.06 -15.73 -10.12
CA MET A 272 0.26 -14.68 -9.17
C MET A 272 1.76 -14.68 -8.93
N ARG A 273 2.33 -13.52 -8.68
CA ARG A 273 3.77 -13.36 -8.47
C ARG A 273 4.04 -12.75 -7.12
N ALA A 274 4.97 -13.34 -6.37
CA ALA A 274 5.48 -12.81 -5.12
C ALA A 274 6.89 -12.30 -5.30
N SER A 275 7.14 -11.04 -4.99
CA SER A 275 8.49 -10.46 -4.97
C SER A 275 9.19 -10.83 -3.68
N LEU A 276 10.46 -11.22 -3.74
CA LEU A 276 11.27 -11.68 -2.62
C LEU A 276 12.37 -10.70 -2.20
N TYR A 277 12.63 -9.65 -2.99
CA TYR A 277 13.56 -8.56 -2.69
C TYR A 277 14.98 -8.97 -2.26
N PRO A 278 15.68 -9.89 -2.99
CA PRO A 278 17.02 -10.37 -2.61
C PRO A 278 18.07 -9.24 -2.53
N ASP A 279 17.89 -8.13 -3.24
CA ASP A 279 18.77 -6.96 -3.23
C ASP A 279 18.57 -6.07 -1.99
N VAL A 280 17.44 -6.21 -1.30
CA VAL A 280 17.09 -5.44 -0.11
C VAL A 280 17.49 -6.17 1.17
N HIS A 281 17.23 -7.47 1.19
CA HIS A 281 17.59 -8.39 2.26
C HIS A 281 17.98 -9.75 1.68
N PRO A 282 18.97 -10.45 2.27
CA PRO A 282 19.36 -11.76 1.79
C PRO A 282 18.26 -12.79 2.11
N ASN A 283 17.84 -13.55 1.08
CA ASN A 283 16.98 -14.70 1.28
C ASN A 283 17.84 -15.92 1.64
N LYS A 284 17.42 -16.69 2.65
CA LYS A 284 18.13 -17.90 3.10
C LYS A 284 17.61 -19.12 2.35
N ALA A 285 18.47 -20.11 2.14
CA ALA A 285 18.01 -21.42 1.71
C ALA A 285 17.12 -22.04 2.82
N GLY A 286 15.97 -22.65 2.43
CA GLY A 286 15.03 -23.19 3.39
C GLY A 286 13.60 -23.19 2.90
N ARG A 287 12.67 -23.36 3.83
CA ARG A 287 11.23 -23.44 3.58
C ARG A 287 10.57 -22.09 3.70
N TYR A 288 9.62 -21.83 2.79
CA TYR A 288 8.84 -20.60 2.71
C TYR A 288 7.37 -20.92 2.52
N LEU A 289 6.50 -20.05 3.05
CA LEU A 289 5.05 -20.12 2.82
C LEU A 289 4.60 -18.83 2.15
N TYR A 290 3.81 -18.98 1.11
CA TYR A 290 3.09 -17.93 0.45
C TYR A 290 1.65 -17.93 0.92
N PHE A 291 1.14 -16.79 1.32
CA PHE A 291 -0.24 -16.61 1.78
C PHE A 291 -0.98 -15.66 0.87
N TYR A 292 -2.20 -16.05 0.54
CA TYR A 292 -3.04 -15.31 -0.37
C TYR A 292 -4.52 -15.42 0.02
N GLU A 293 -5.22 -14.28 0.08
CA GLU A 293 -6.64 -14.27 0.45
C GLU A 293 -7.53 -14.39 -0.80
N VAL A 294 -8.47 -15.30 -0.74
CA VAL A 294 -9.54 -15.46 -1.73
C VAL A 294 -10.90 -15.32 -1.05
N THR A 295 -11.89 -14.81 -1.77
CA THR A 295 -13.28 -14.72 -1.30
C THR A 295 -14.11 -15.79 -1.98
N ILE A 296 -14.67 -16.69 -1.18
CA ILE A 296 -15.52 -17.79 -1.61
C ILE A 296 -16.91 -17.57 -0.99
N ASN A 297 -17.95 -17.44 -1.81
CA ASN A 297 -19.31 -17.19 -1.31
C ASN A 297 -19.38 -16.03 -0.31
N ARG A 298 -18.71 -14.91 -0.61
CA ARG A 298 -18.58 -13.70 0.23
C ARG A 298 -17.84 -13.91 1.56
N LYS A 299 -17.11 -15.01 1.73
CA LYS A 299 -16.31 -15.27 2.93
C LYS A 299 -14.83 -15.28 2.56
N PRO A 300 -13.98 -14.55 3.29
CA PRO A 300 -12.54 -14.59 3.06
C PRO A 300 -11.98 -15.93 3.53
N VAL A 301 -11.08 -16.49 2.73
CA VAL A 301 -10.32 -17.71 3.02
C VAL A 301 -8.86 -17.43 2.77
N LEU A 302 -8.02 -17.70 3.75
CA LEU A 302 -6.58 -17.57 3.61
C LEU A 302 -6.02 -18.85 2.99
N MET A 303 -5.60 -18.76 1.73
CA MET A 303 -4.87 -19.82 1.03
C MET A 303 -3.38 -19.79 1.39
N MET A 304 -2.72 -20.94 1.33
CA MET A 304 -1.31 -21.08 1.66
C MET A 304 -0.63 -22.10 0.72
N ALA A 305 0.54 -21.74 0.19
CA ALA A 305 1.37 -22.64 -0.61
C ALA A 305 2.81 -22.67 -0.08
N GLU A 306 3.38 -23.86 0.06
CA GLU A 306 4.79 -24.03 0.45
C GLU A 306 5.68 -24.07 -0.77
N PHE A 307 6.87 -23.46 -0.68
CA PHE A 307 7.96 -23.53 -1.63
C PHE A 307 9.31 -23.50 -0.91
N ARG A 308 10.39 -23.79 -1.62
CA ARG A 308 11.74 -23.74 -1.06
C ARG A 308 12.63 -22.77 -1.85
N LEU A 309 13.57 -22.16 -1.14
CA LEU A 309 14.71 -21.52 -1.75
C LEU A 309 15.95 -22.37 -1.53
N SER A 310 16.84 -22.42 -2.53
CA SER A 310 18.07 -23.20 -2.48
C SER A 310 19.23 -22.45 -3.11
N ASP A 311 20.42 -22.57 -2.49
CA ASP A 311 21.69 -22.11 -3.04
C ASP A 311 22.29 -23.13 -4.02
N ASN A 312 21.77 -24.36 -4.03
CA ASN A 312 22.19 -25.40 -4.95
C ASN A 312 21.57 -25.21 -6.32
N GLU A 313 22.36 -24.76 -7.28
CA GLU A 313 21.94 -24.48 -8.64
C GLU A 313 21.24 -25.66 -9.33
N LYS A 314 21.69 -26.88 -9.06
CA LYS A 314 21.10 -28.09 -9.64
C LYS A 314 19.66 -28.29 -9.17
N GLU A 315 19.34 -28.05 -7.90
CA GLU A 315 18.00 -28.26 -7.34
C GLU A 315 16.94 -27.39 -8.02
N TRP A 316 17.23 -26.10 -8.21
CA TRP A 316 16.23 -25.20 -8.79
C TRP A 316 16.25 -25.17 -10.31
N LYS A 317 17.37 -25.47 -10.99
CA LYS A 317 17.40 -25.58 -12.46
C LYS A 317 16.74 -26.86 -12.98
N GLU A 318 16.83 -27.97 -12.25
CA GLU A 318 16.23 -29.24 -12.61
C GLU A 318 14.81 -29.43 -12.02
N ALA A 319 14.31 -28.43 -11.25
CA ALA A 319 12.98 -28.48 -10.67
C ALA A 319 11.90 -28.61 -11.75
N LYS A 320 11.06 -29.62 -11.60
CA LYS A 320 9.90 -29.83 -12.48
C LYS A 320 8.74 -28.98 -11.98
N ARG A 321 7.90 -28.54 -12.92
CA ARG A 321 6.67 -27.80 -12.61
C ARG A 321 5.81 -28.60 -11.63
N THR A 322 5.33 -27.94 -10.58
CA THR A 322 4.48 -28.58 -9.56
C THR A 322 3.20 -29.11 -10.22
N PRO A 323 2.88 -30.40 -10.11
CA PRO A 323 1.69 -30.98 -10.73
C PRO A 323 0.41 -30.48 -10.06
N LEU A 324 -0.70 -30.55 -10.76
CA LEU A 324 -2.01 -30.49 -10.12
C LEU A 324 -2.24 -31.74 -9.27
N PRO A 325 -2.97 -31.65 -8.15
CA PRO A 325 -3.39 -32.82 -7.39
C PRO A 325 -4.17 -33.80 -8.26
N GLU A 326 -3.99 -35.12 -8.04
CA GLU A 326 -4.60 -36.18 -8.87
C GLU A 326 -6.13 -36.03 -8.98
N GLY A 327 -6.81 -35.65 -7.89
CA GLY A 327 -8.26 -35.44 -7.90
C GLY A 327 -8.74 -34.28 -8.80
N LEU A 328 -7.86 -33.30 -9.11
CA LEU A 328 -8.17 -32.21 -10.03
C LEU A 328 -7.76 -32.54 -11.47
N LEU A 329 -6.83 -33.47 -11.69
CA LEU A 329 -6.43 -33.97 -13.00
C LEU A 329 -7.58 -34.71 -13.69
N THR A 330 -8.35 -35.51 -12.97
CA THR A 330 -9.54 -36.21 -13.49
C THR A 330 -10.61 -35.22 -13.93
N MET A 331 -10.85 -34.16 -13.19
CA MET A 331 -11.80 -33.08 -13.57
C MET A 331 -11.36 -32.31 -14.84
N LYS A 332 -10.07 -32.23 -15.12
CA LYS A 332 -9.54 -31.59 -16.33
C LYS A 332 -9.67 -32.48 -17.57
N GLN A 333 -9.56 -33.80 -17.43
CA GLN A 333 -9.68 -34.75 -18.53
C GLN A 333 -11.11 -34.95 -19.01
N ASP A 334 -12.11 -34.93 -18.12
CA ASP A 334 -13.54 -35.08 -18.48
C ASP A 334 -14.06 -33.94 -19.39
N ASN A 335 -13.38 -32.79 -19.39
CA ASN A 335 -13.79 -31.63 -20.22
C ASN A 335 -13.16 -31.60 -21.61
N THR A 336 -12.08 -32.33 -21.86
CA THR A 336 -11.49 -32.43 -23.21
C THR A 336 -12.27 -33.37 -24.12
N HIS A 337 -13.11 -34.25 -23.57
CA HIS A 337 -13.96 -35.15 -24.36
C HIS A 337 -15.34 -34.60 -24.70
N GLN A 338 -15.77 -33.46 -24.10
CA GLN A 338 -17.07 -32.83 -24.46
C GLN A 338 -17.03 -31.78 -25.57
N THR A 339 -15.86 -31.43 -26.09
CA THR A 339 -15.73 -30.43 -27.18
C THR A 339 -15.47 -31.04 -28.58
N VAL A 340 -15.62 -32.36 -28.75
CA VAL A 340 -15.54 -33.03 -30.06
C VAL A 340 -16.87 -33.70 -30.35
N GLY A 341 -17.88 -32.89 -30.63
CA GLY A 341 -19.19 -33.39 -31.03
C GLY A 341 -20.22 -32.27 -31.10
N GLU A 342 -20.03 -31.37 -32.08
CA GLU A 342 -21.09 -30.67 -32.81
C GLU A 342 -20.51 -30.05 -34.08
#